data_19dafb31eaed69aac9fd805aea7c4ef0
#
_entry.id   19dafb31eaed69aac9fd805aea7c4ef0
#
_cell.length_a   1.000
_cell.length_b   1.000
_cell.length_c   1.000
_cell.angle_alpha   90.00
_cell.angle_beta   90.00
_cell.angle_gamma   90.00
#
_symmetry.space_group_name_H-M   'P 1'
#
loop_
_entity.id
_entity.type
_entity.pdbx_description
1 polymer ?
#
loop_
_entity_poly.entity_id
_entity_poly.type
_entity_poly.pdbx_seq_one_letter_code
_entity_poly.pdbx_strand_id
1 'polypeptide(L)'
;MLKLYDAHGDIWYDIVNHSQKGERDIFRKYQLPKFQKGGVMGGTFVMWIDPPHDEDPKRRIKEIEKAVKQELEDAADILNIVRKYEDFEKGTKEGKINVMMGLEGLSYIGEDIDQINYYYEEFGVRTMMLTWNEENALASGWPGDPERGLTAKGKEAIRRMNELGMVLDVSHINDKGFWDILELSDGHPVIASHSNARAVSPHMRNLSDDMIRALAKTGGVMGMNRADGFIHPDKAKQTVEGLADHVDYIRDLVGIDHIGCGFDFEDYVDQAALSKNGIDNEDPAGTKGIKSAAQAHNFLDVLESRGYTQEELEKVAYKNFYRVFKQVLK
;
A
#
# COMPACT_ATOMS: atom_id res chain seq x y z
N MET A 1 -17.04 11.56 12.51
CA MET A 1 -16.29 10.44 11.91
C MET A 1 -14.84 10.87 11.79
N LEU A 2 -13.94 10.15 12.45
CA LEU A 2 -12.50 10.34 12.32
C LEU A 2 -12.09 10.02 10.86
N LYS A 3 -11.26 10.88 10.28
CA LYS A 3 -10.74 10.66 8.93
C LYS A 3 -9.52 9.76 8.96
N LEU A 4 -9.34 8.95 7.92
CA LEU A 4 -8.20 8.04 7.81
C LEU A 4 -7.46 8.19 6.48
N TYR A 5 -6.20 7.77 6.47
CA TYR A 5 -5.35 7.63 5.30
C TYR A 5 -5.10 6.13 5.06
N ASP A 6 -5.35 5.67 3.85
CA ASP A 6 -5.12 4.29 3.45
C ASP A 6 -3.77 4.17 2.72
N ALA A 7 -2.83 3.46 3.31
CA ALA A 7 -1.46 3.41 2.80
C ALA A 7 -1.29 2.55 1.54
N HIS A 8 -2.35 1.87 1.07
CA HIS A 8 -2.30 1.08 -0.16
C HIS A 8 -3.66 0.95 -0.82
N GLY A 9 -3.71 1.16 -2.14
CA GLY A 9 -4.89 0.87 -2.95
C GLY A 9 -4.58 0.91 -4.45
N ASP A 10 -5.08 -0.10 -5.17
CA ASP A 10 -4.95 -0.29 -6.62
C ASP A 10 -5.94 0.56 -7.43
N ILE A 11 -6.13 1.80 -7.01
CA ILE A 11 -7.14 2.69 -7.63
C ILE A 11 -6.89 2.89 -9.13
N TRP A 12 -5.62 2.89 -9.55
CA TRP A 12 -5.27 3.05 -10.97
C TRP A 12 -5.62 1.84 -11.82
N TYR A 13 -5.71 0.62 -11.22
CA TYR A 13 -6.26 -0.56 -11.87
C TYR A 13 -7.72 -0.35 -12.28
N ASP A 14 -8.57 0.11 -11.36
CA ASP A 14 -9.97 0.41 -11.64
C ASP A 14 -10.12 1.47 -12.75
N ILE A 15 -9.30 2.52 -12.64
CA ILE A 15 -9.30 3.63 -13.60
C ILE A 15 -8.87 3.19 -15.01
N VAL A 16 -7.80 2.40 -15.15
CA VAL A 16 -7.37 1.95 -16.49
C VAL A 16 -8.40 1.05 -17.14
N ASN A 17 -9.04 0.15 -16.38
CA ASN A 17 -10.03 -0.79 -16.91
C ASN A 17 -11.32 -0.10 -17.35
N HIS A 18 -11.78 0.94 -16.65
CA HIS A 18 -12.90 1.78 -17.07
C HIS A 18 -12.53 2.70 -18.24
N SER A 19 -11.33 3.29 -18.22
CA SER A 19 -10.83 4.13 -19.30
C SER A 19 -10.76 3.38 -20.64
N GLN A 20 -10.34 2.11 -20.64
CA GLN A 20 -10.32 1.25 -21.82
C GLN A 20 -11.71 0.99 -22.41
N LYS A 21 -12.77 1.10 -21.60
CA LYS A 21 -14.17 1.05 -22.01
C LYS A 21 -14.70 2.40 -22.51
N GLY A 22 -13.84 3.43 -22.56
CA GLY A 22 -14.18 4.79 -23.00
C GLY A 22 -14.81 5.67 -21.92
N GLU A 23 -14.74 5.26 -20.67
CA GLU A 23 -15.25 6.06 -19.54
C GLU A 23 -14.26 7.16 -19.14
N ARG A 24 -14.78 8.20 -18.47
CA ARG A 24 -14.05 9.37 -17.99
C ARG A 24 -14.54 9.76 -16.59
N ASP A 25 -13.71 10.50 -15.83
CA ASP A 25 -14.04 10.97 -14.48
C ASP A 25 -14.42 9.80 -13.56
N ILE A 26 -13.59 8.76 -13.58
CA ILE A 26 -13.87 7.43 -13.07
C ILE A 26 -13.81 7.45 -11.54
N PHE A 27 -12.78 8.10 -10.97
CA PHE A 27 -12.63 8.22 -9.52
C PHE A 27 -13.87 8.85 -8.89
N ARG A 28 -14.40 9.94 -9.47
CA ARG A 28 -15.61 10.61 -8.99
C ARG A 28 -16.83 9.69 -9.01
N LYS A 29 -16.96 8.88 -10.04
CA LYS A 29 -18.11 7.98 -10.21
C LYS A 29 -18.08 6.80 -9.27
N TYR A 30 -16.92 6.15 -9.12
CA TYR A 30 -16.84 4.82 -8.51
C TYR A 30 -16.14 4.81 -7.16
N GLN A 31 -15.11 5.62 -6.94
CA GLN A 31 -14.29 5.57 -5.73
C GLN A 31 -14.63 6.67 -4.72
N LEU A 32 -14.86 7.91 -5.18
CA LEU A 32 -15.16 9.04 -4.29
C LEU A 32 -16.34 8.78 -3.35
N PRO A 33 -17.49 8.21 -3.79
CA PRO A 33 -18.60 7.89 -2.89
C PRO A 33 -18.22 6.89 -1.78
N LYS A 34 -17.36 5.89 -2.09
CA LYS A 34 -16.86 4.92 -1.12
C LYS A 34 -15.95 5.60 -0.10
N PHE A 35 -15.00 6.43 -0.58
CA PHE A 35 -14.09 7.20 0.27
C PHE A 35 -14.84 8.13 1.22
N GLN A 36 -15.81 8.87 0.72
CA GLN A 36 -16.63 9.77 1.53
C GLN A 36 -17.40 9.01 2.62
N LYS A 37 -17.99 7.86 2.27
CA LYS A 37 -18.76 7.04 3.20
C LYS A 37 -17.89 6.40 4.28
N GLY A 38 -16.69 5.92 3.92
CA GLY A 38 -15.76 5.29 4.86
C GLY A 38 -14.84 6.25 5.59
N GLY A 39 -14.92 7.55 5.32
CA GLY A 39 -14.08 8.56 5.98
C GLY A 39 -12.63 8.60 5.46
N VAL A 40 -12.35 8.03 4.28
CA VAL A 40 -11.02 8.04 3.68
C VAL A 40 -10.72 9.44 3.14
N MET A 41 -9.69 10.10 3.68
CA MET A 41 -9.28 11.46 3.26
C MET A 41 -8.10 11.47 2.30
N GLY A 42 -7.51 10.33 2.05
CA GLY A 42 -6.37 10.16 1.15
C GLY A 42 -5.83 8.75 1.20
N GLY A 43 -4.88 8.46 0.33
CA GLY A 43 -4.20 7.17 0.28
C GLY A 43 -2.99 7.17 -0.64
N THR A 44 -2.25 6.07 -0.58
CA THR A 44 -1.24 5.73 -1.58
C THR A 44 -1.93 4.97 -2.70
N PHE A 45 -1.96 5.55 -3.90
CA PHE A 45 -2.53 4.91 -5.08
C PHE A 45 -1.39 4.37 -5.94
N VAL A 46 -1.36 3.05 -6.12
CA VAL A 46 -0.26 2.38 -6.82
C VAL A 46 -0.61 2.06 -8.27
N MET A 47 0.41 2.19 -9.14
CA MET A 47 0.37 1.60 -10.47
C MET A 47 0.91 0.18 -10.34
N TRP A 48 0.04 -0.78 -10.54
CA TRP A 48 0.29 -2.22 -10.44
C TRP A 48 0.10 -2.88 -11.80
N ILE A 49 0.97 -3.84 -12.11
CA ILE A 49 0.85 -4.67 -13.32
C ILE A 49 0.05 -5.92 -13.00
N ASP A 50 -1.22 -5.87 -13.30
CA ASP A 50 -2.18 -6.92 -13.04
C ASP A 50 -2.05 -8.12 -14.01
N PRO A 51 -2.20 -9.36 -13.54
CA PRO A 51 -2.36 -10.51 -14.42
C PRO A 51 -3.68 -10.41 -15.23
N PRO A 52 -3.71 -10.86 -16.51
CA PRO A 52 -2.62 -11.51 -17.26
C PRO A 52 -1.67 -10.54 -17.98
N HIS A 53 -1.74 -9.25 -17.69
CA HIS A 53 -0.92 -8.22 -18.37
C HIS A 53 0.57 -8.25 -17.95
N ASP A 54 0.91 -9.04 -16.93
CA ASP A 54 2.28 -9.37 -16.51
C ASP A 54 3.11 -10.08 -17.60
N GLU A 55 2.45 -10.63 -18.64
CA GLU A 55 3.11 -11.16 -19.84
C GLU A 55 3.79 -10.06 -20.69
N ASP A 56 3.28 -8.84 -20.67
CA ASP A 56 3.90 -7.65 -21.31
C ASP A 56 3.79 -6.42 -20.40
N PRO A 57 4.61 -6.39 -19.32
CA PRO A 57 4.51 -5.34 -18.31
C PRO A 57 4.85 -3.95 -18.86
N LYS A 58 5.71 -3.88 -19.89
CA LYS A 58 6.05 -2.59 -20.54
C LYS A 58 4.91 -1.98 -21.31
N ARG A 59 4.07 -2.80 -21.95
CA ARG A 59 2.85 -2.34 -22.60
C ARG A 59 1.82 -1.88 -21.55
N ARG A 60 1.60 -2.73 -20.52
CA ARG A 60 0.58 -2.45 -19.50
C ARG A 60 0.86 -1.16 -18.75
N ILE A 61 2.10 -0.92 -18.33
CA ILE A 61 2.42 0.32 -17.63
C ILE A 61 2.14 1.56 -18.49
N LYS A 62 2.34 1.52 -19.81
CA LYS A 62 1.99 2.64 -20.71
C LYS A 62 0.49 2.87 -20.83
N GLU A 63 -0.32 1.82 -20.76
CA GLU A 63 -1.77 1.94 -20.70
C GLU A 63 -2.20 2.61 -19.39
N ILE A 64 -1.62 2.19 -18.25
CA ILE A 64 -1.87 2.78 -16.93
C ILE A 64 -1.44 4.25 -16.90
N GLU A 65 -0.21 4.57 -17.34
CA GLU A 65 0.30 5.95 -17.41
C GLU A 65 -0.66 6.88 -18.16
N LYS A 66 -1.19 6.42 -19.31
CA LYS A 66 -2.13 7.19 -20.10
C LYS A 66 -3.44 7.43 -19.34
N ALA A 67 -3.99 6.39 -18.71
CA ALA A 67 -5.24 6.49 -17.96
C ALA A 67 -5.07 7.38 -16.71
N VAL A 68 -3.94 7.25 -16.00
CA VAL A 68 -3.60 8.10 -14.85
C VAL A 68 -3.54 9.58 -15.25
N LYS A 69 -2.80 9.92 -16.31
CA LYS A 69 -2.71 11.32 -16.78
C LYS A 69 -4.09 11.88 -17.10
N GLN A 70 -4.93 11.11 -17.78
CA GLN A 70 -6.27 11.53 -18.12
C GLN A 70 -7.16 11.72 -16.88
N GLU A 71 -7.12 10.80 -15.94
CA GLU A 71 -7.93 10.90 -14.72
C GLU A 71 -7.49 12.05 -13.83
N LEU A 72 -6.18 12.34 -13.75
CA LEU A 72 -5.67 13.49 -13.01
C LEU A 72 -6.13 14.83 -13.60
N GLU A 73 -6.39 14.91 -14.93
CA GLU A 73 -7.02 16.07 -15.56
C GLU A 73 -8.53 16.13 -15.23
N ASP A 74 -9.24 14.99 -15.36
CA ASP A 74 -10.70 14.92 -15.15
C ASP A 74 -11.10 15.19 -13.68
N ALA A 75 -10.29 14.72 -12.74
CA ALA A 75 -10.54 14.80 -11.29
C ALA A 75 -9.68 15.86 -10.57
N ALA A 76 -9.11 16.84 -11.28
CA ALA A 76 -8.19 17.83 -10.71
C ALA A 76 -8.81 18.69 -9.59
N ASP A 77 -10.12 18.82 -9.55
CA ASP A 77 -10.87 19.55 -8.52
C ASP A 77 -11.06 18.72 -7.25
N ILE A 78 -10.91 17.38 -7.30
CA ILE A 78 -11.12 16.48 -6.15
C ILE A 78 -9.86 15.72 -5.71
N LEU A 79 -8.84 15.56 -6.57
CA LEU A 79 -7.58 14.92 -6.24
C LEU A 79 -6.49 15.96 -5.98
N ASN A 80 -5.67 15.73 -4.95
CA ASN A 80 -4.48 16.50 -4.65
C ASN A 80 -3.27 15.56 -4.63
N ILE A 81 -2.36 15.69 -5.60
CA ILE A 81 -1.16 14.85 -5.68
C ILE A 81 -0.12 15.37 -4.69
N VAL A 82 0.26 14.50 -3.76
CA VAL A 82 1.24 14.78 -2.71
C VAL A 82 2.64 14.53 -3.26
N ARG A 83 3.43 15.58 -3.41
CA ARG A 83 4.84 15.53 -3.83
C ARG A 83 5.79 15.81 -2.67
N LYS A 84 5.33 16.56 -1.66
CA LYS A 84 6.03 16.87 -0.42
C LYS A 84 5.04 16.92 0.75
N TYR A 85 5.53 16.89 1.97
CA TYR A 85 4.67 16.75 3.15
C TYR A 85 3.60 17.86 3.27
N GLU A 86 3.93 19.11 2.92
CA GLU A 86 3.02 20.26 3.01
C GLU A 86 1.78 20.13 2.10
N ASP A 87 1.87 19.31 1.06
CA ASP A 87 0.74 19.09 0.13
C ASP A 87 -0.43 18.38 0.83
N PHE A 88 -0.19 17.57 1.87
CA PHE A 88 -1.26 16.96 2.68
C PHE A 88 -2.14 18.03 3.34
N GLU A 89 -1.52 19.05 3.95
CA GLU A 89 -2.27 20.13 4.60
C GLU A 89 -3.05 20.96 3.57
N LYS A 90 -2.42 21.24 2.42
CA LYS A 90 -3.06 21.98 1.32
C LYS A 90 -4.30 21.23 0.83
N GLY A 91 -4.18 19.96 0.46
CA GLY A 91 -5.31 19.18 -0.04
C GLY A 91 -6.43 19.05 0.99
N THR A 92 -6.08 18.85 2.27
CA THR A 92 -7.06 18.80 3.35
C THR A 92 -7.83 20.11 3.50
N LYS A 93 -7.16 21.28 3.42
CA LYS A 93 -7.81 22.60 3.46
C LYS A 93 -8.72 22.85 2.26
N GLU A 94 -8.35 22.31 1.09
CA GLU A 94 -9.14 22.41 -0.14
C GLU A 94 -10.28 21.37 -0.19
N GLY A 95 -10.38 20.48 0.80
CA GLY A 95 -11.39 19.40 0.83
C GLY A 95 -11.17 18.31 -0.21
N LYS A 96 -9.95 18.18 -0.73
CA LYS A 96 -9.56 17.18 -1.72
C LYS A 96 -9.08 15.88 -1.07
N ILE A 97 -9.10 14.81 -1.85
CA ILE A 97 -8.47 13.53 -1.50
C ILE A 97 -6.97 13.64 -1.73
N ASN A 98 -6.18 13.42 -0.69
CA ASN A 98 -4.72 13.44 -0.77
C ASN A 98 -4.18 12.14 -1.34
N VAL A 99 -3.57 12.18 -2.50
CA VAL A 99 -3.03 11.02 -3.22
C VAL A 99 -1.52 11.06 -3.21
N MET A 100 -0.89 10.11 -2.54
CA MET A 100 0.53 9.80 -2.75
C MET A 100 0.63 8.77 -3.86
N MET A 101 1.35 9.11 -4.92
CA MET A 101 1.57 8.19 -6.03
C MET A 101 2.58 7.12 -5.64
N GLY A 102 2.25 5.85 -5.91
CA GLY A 102 3.11 4.69 -5.67
C GLY A 102 3.28 3.81 -6.90
N LEU A 103 4.28 2.92 -6.83
CA LEU A 103 4.46 1.82 -7.79
C LEU A 103 4.53 0.51 -7.03
N GLU A 104 3.83 -0.51 -7.54
CA GLU A 104 3.82 -1.86 -6.98
C GLU A 104 4.34 -2.86 -8.00
N GLY A 105 5.52 -3.45 -7.69
CA GLY A 105 6.25 -4.27 -8.63
C GLY A 105 6.89 -3.47 -9.78
N LEU A 106 8.18 -3.64 -9.97
CA LEU A 106 8.96 -2.88 -10.96
C LEU A 106 9.47 -3.76 -12.11
N SER A 107 8.76 -4.83 -12.46
CA SER A 107 9.14 -5.75 -13.53
C SER A 107 9.34 -5.05 -14.88
N TYR A 108 8.58 -3.99 -15.15
CA TYR A 108 8.62 -3.25 -16.40
C TYR A 108 9.86 -2.35 -16.57
N ILE A 109 10.56 -1.95 -15.50
CA ILE A 109 11.78 -1.17 -15.62
C ILE A 109 12.99 -2.06 -15.94
N GLY A 110 12.95 -3.37 -15.63
CA GLY A 110 14.07 -4.27 -15.78
C GLY A 110 15.28 -3.79 -14.97
N GLU A 111 16.42 -3.57 -15.63
CA GLU A 111 17.65 -3.04 -15.00
C GLU A 111 17.82 -1.51 -15.17
N ASP A 112 16.87 -0.84 -15.81
CA ASP A 112 16.93 0.60 -16.09
C ASP A 112 16.48 1.42 -14.88
N ILE A 113 17.41 1.67 -13.96
CA ILE A 113 17.17 2.41 -12.71
C ILE A 113 16.81 3.88 -12.96
N ASP A 114 17.14 4.45 -14.11
CA ASP A 114 16.76 5.83 -14.44
C ASP A 114 15.24 6.01 -14.59
N GLN A 115 14.49 4.93 -14.80
CA GLN A 115 13.04 4.95 -14.78
C GLN A 115 12.48 5.40 -13.41
N ILE A 116 13.19 5.20 -12.29
CA ILE A 116 12.80 5.69 -10.98
C ILE A 116 12.70 7.23 -11.00
N ASN A 117 13.69 7.92 -11.62
CA ASN A 117 13.65 9.37 -11.77
C ASN A 117 12.45 9.81 -12.63
N TYR A 118 12.20 9.09 -13.73
CA TYR A 118 11.05 9.39 -14.61
C TYR A 118 9.73 9.37 -13.84
N TYR A 119 9.46 8.33 -13.05
CA TYR A 119 8.21 8.26 -12.27
C TYR A 119 8.17 9.28 -11.13
N TYR A 120 9.30 9.55 -10.50
CA TYR A 120 9.41 10.59 -9.47
C TYR A 120 9.06 11.98 -10.00
N GLU A 121 9.59 12.34 -11.16
CA GLU A 121 9.42 13.67 -11.78
C GLU A 121 8.06 13.82 -12.46
N GLU A 122 7.72 12.91 -13.38
CA GLU A 122 6.54 13.01 -14.23
C GLU A 122 5.24 12.74 -13.47
N PHE A 123 5.20 11.66 -12.68
CA PHE A 123 3.99 11.24 -11.98
C PHE A 123 3.96 11.68 -10.52
N GLY A 124 5.06 12.18 -9.99
CA GLY A 124 5.15 12.53 -8.56
C GLY A 124 5.16 11.33 -7.64
N VAL A 125 5.64 10.18 -8.11
CA VAL A 125 5.74 8.97 -7.30
C VAL A 125 6.66 9.21 -6.10
N ARG A 126 6.23 8.79 -4.91
CA ARG A 126 6.94 8.99 -3.65
C ARG A 126 7.19 7.72 -2.86
N THR A 127 6.64 6.59 -3.32
CA THR A 127 6.92 5.26 -2.75
C THR A 127 6.95 4.21 -3.84
N MET A 128 7.76 3.18 -3.64
CA MET A 128 7.85 2.05 -4.56
C MET A 128 8.10 0.76 -3.78
N MET A 129 7.41 -0.30 -4.20
CA MET A 129 7.72 -1.69 -3.87
C MET A 129 8.48 -2.32 -5.05
N LEU A 130 9.66 -2.89 -4.82
CA LEU A 130 10.48 -3.45 -5.88
C LEU A 130 9.82 -4.64 -6.58
N THR A 131 9.03 -5.38 -5.85
CA THR A 131 8.29 -6.55 -6.34
C THR A 131 6.82 -6.44 -5.94
N TRP A 132 5.94 -7.01 -6.74
CA TRP A 132 4.70 -7.60 -6.29
C TRP A 132 4.99 -9.07 -5.92
N ASN A 133 4.25 -10.05 -6.46
CA ASN A 133 4.50 -11.47 -6.17
C ASN A 133 5.53 -12.12 -7.12
N GLU A 134 6.10 -11.37 -8.06
CA GLU A 134 7.07 -11.88 -9.04
C GLU A 134 8.51 -11.82 -8.53
N GLU A 135 9.38 -12.62 -9.14
CA GLU A 135 10.80 -12.35 -9.22
C GLU A 135 11.08 -11.46 -10.43
N ASN A 136 11.87 -10.40 -10.24
CA ASN A 136 12.24 -9.52 -11.32
C ASN A 136 13.76 -9.20 -11.31
N ALA A 137 14.20 -8.26 -12.15
CA ALA A 137 15.61 -7.88 -12.23
C ALA A 137 16.16 -7.28 -10.92
N LEU A 138 15.31 -6.80 -10.00
CA LEU A 138 15.69 -6.08 -8.80
C LEU A 138 15.67 -6.96 -7.53
N ALA A 139 14.68 -7.84 -7.39
CA ALA A 139 14.45 -8.62 -6.17
C ALA A 139 13.54 -9.83 -6.41
N SER A 140 13.30 -10.61 -5.35
CA SER A 140 12.29 -11.67 -5.31
C SER A 140 11.11 -11.25 -4.42
N GLY A 141 9.89 -11.41 -4.95
CA GLY A 141 8.66 -11.37 -4.15
C GLY A 141 8.54 -12.58 -3.21
N TRP A 142 7.56 -12.55 -2.30
CA TRP A 142 7.41 -13.55 -1.23
C TRP A 142 7.27 -15.03 -1.71
N PRO A 143 6.66 -15.34 -2.87
CA PRO A 143 6.57 -16.74 -3.33
C PRO A 143 7.80 -17.20 -4.13
N GLY A 144 8.76 -16.29 -4.40
CA GLY A 144 9.97 -16.60 -5.14
C GLY A 144 11.05 -17.30 -4.32
N ASP A 145 12.28 -17.34 -4.85
CA ASP A 145 13.42 -17.95 -4.17
C ASP A 145 13.69 -17.28 -2.81
N PRO A 146 13.53 -17.98 -1.67
CA PRO A 146 13.72 -17.40 -0.34
C PRO A 146 15.18 -16.97 -0.06
N GLU A 147 16.14 -17.53 -0.78
CA GLU A 147 17.57 -17.18 -0.62
C GLU A 147 17.98 -15.99 -1.50
N ARG A 148 17.15 -15.60 -2.47
CA ARG A 148 17.40 -14.48 -3.35
C ARG A 148 16.75 -13.20 -2.78
N GLY A 149 17.54 -12.33 -2.16
CA GLY A 149 17.12 -10.99 -1.73
C GLY A 149 17.24 -9.96 -2.88
N LEU A 150 17.82 -8.80 -2.58
CA LEU A 150 18.08 -7.78 -3.58
C LEU A 150 19.23 -8.16 -4.51
N THR A 151 19.03 -7.96 -5.81
CA THR A 151 20.14 -8.01 -6.79
C THR A 151 21.03 -6.78 -6.64
N ALA A 152 22.15 -6.74 -7.39
CA ALA A 152 22.97 -5.54 -7.46
C ALA A 152 22.18 -4.32 -7.95
N LYS A 153 21.26 -4.52 -8.92
CA LYS A 153 20.36 -3.48 -9.41
C LYS A 153 19.28 -3.11 -8.41
N GLY A 154 18.75 -4.07 -7.66
CA GLY A 154 17.84 -3.79 -6.55
C GLY A 154 18.48 -2.90 -5.48
N LYS A 155 19.73 -3.16 -5.11
CA LYS A 155 20.48 -2.31 -4.17
C LYS A 155 20.74 -0.90 -4.73
N GLU A 156 20.99 -0.77 -6.04
CA GLU A 156 21.11 0.51 -6.72
C GLU A 156 19.78 1.28 -6.69
N ALA A 157 18.64 0.58 -6.93
CA ALA A 157 17.31 1.16 -6.86
C ALA A 157 16.99 1.73 -5.45
N ILE A 158 17.28 0.97 -4.39
CA ILE A 158 17.07 1.45 -2.99
C ILE A 158 17.90 2.70 -2.70
N ARG A 159 19.18 2.74 -3.11
CA ARG A 159 20.01 3.94 -2.93
C ARG A 159 19.44 5.15 -3.70
N ARG A 160 18.95 4.93 -4.93
CA ARG A 160 18.31 6.00 -5.72
C ARG A 160 17.05 6.53 -5.04
N MET A 161 16.22 5.65 -4.48
CA MET A 161 15.04 6.06 -3.72
C MET A 161 15.41 6.90 -2.49
N ASN A 162 16.44 6.52 -1.74
CA ASN A 162 16.94 7.30 -0.61
C ASN A 162 17.45 8.69 -1.04
N GLU A 163 18.22 8.77 -2.13
CA GLU A 163 18.72 10.05 -2.68
C GLU A 163 17.56 11.00 -3.02
N LEU A 164 16.49 10.47 -3.61
CA LEU A 164 15.30 11.22 -3.99
C LEU A 164 14.37 11.56 -2.80
N GLY A 165 14.58 10.98 -1.63
CA GLY A 165 13.67 11.14 -0.49
C GLY A 165 12.34 10.45 -0.71
N MET A 166 12.38 9.22 -1.23
CA MET A 166 11.22 8.37 -1.42
C MET A 166 11.04 7.42 -0.23
N VAL A 167 9.81 7.04 0.04
CA VAL A 167 9.46 6.07 1.09
C VAL A 167 9.78 4.66 0.59
N LEU A 168 10.58 3.91 1.36
CA LEU A 168 10.86 2.50 1.11
C LEU A 168 9.72 1.64 1.65
N ASP A 169 9.14 0.80 0.80
CA ASP A 169 8.06 -0.11 1.16
C ASP A 169 8.50 -1.56 0.99
N VAL A 170 8.34 -2.35 2.05
CA VAL A 170 8.75 -3.77 2.10
C VAL A 170 7.58 -4.74 1.93
N SER A 171 6.37 -4.25 1.64
CA SER A 171 5.27 -5.15 1.28
C SER A 171 5.64 -5.96 0.03
N HIS A 172 5.18 -7.20 -0.05
CA HIS A 172 5.44 -8.19 -1.10
C HIS A 172 6.86 -8.74 -1.21
N ILE A 173 7.87 -8.08 -0.69
CA ILE A 173 9.24 -8.63 -0.78
C ILE A 173 9.39 -9.87 0.09
N ASN A 174 10.25 -10.82 -0.30
CA ASN A 174 10.54 -11.97 0.54
C ASN A 174 11.36 -11.58 1.80
N ASP A 175 11.49 -12.50 2.77
CA ASP A 175 12.16 -12.22 4.04
C ASP A 175 13.62 -11.77 3.84
N LYS A 176 14.35 -12.37 2.88
CA LYS A 176 15.74 -11.98 2.59
C LYS A 176 15.83 -10.55 2.06
N GLY A 177 14.95 -10.19 1.12
CA GLY A 177 14.87 -8.84 0.56
C GLY A 177 14.46 -7.79 1.60
N PHE A 178 13.59 -8.15 2.55
CA PHE A 178 13.25 -7.30 3.68
C PHE A 178 14.51 -6.85 4.45
N TRP A 179 15.35 -7.80 4.85
CA TRP A 179 16.57 -7.49 5.59
C TRP A 179 17.58 -6.69 4.76
N ASP A 180 17.71 -7.01 3.47
CA ASP A 180 18.58 -6.27 2.55
C ASP A 180 18.12 -4.79 2.40
N ILE A 181 16.80 -4.52 2.36
CA ILE A 181 16.25 -3.15 2.32
C ILE A 181 16.54 -2.42 3.63
N LEU A 182 16.30 -3.04 4.78
CA LEU A 182 16.57 -2.42 6.07
C LEU A 182 18.05 -2.03 6.24
N GLU A 183 18.97 -2.88 5.80
CA GLU A 183 20.41 -2.58 5.80
C GLU A 183 20.76 -1.34 4.97
N LEU A 184 20.01 -1.11 3.88
CA LEU A 184 20.21 -0.01 2.95
C LEU A 184 19.35 1.23 3.23
N SER A 185 18.50 1.20 4.27
CA SER A 185 17.57 2.29 4.56
C SER A 185 18.25 3.60 4.97
N ASP A 186 19.54 3.57 5.29
CA ASP A 186 20.38 4.73 5.67
C ASP A 186 19.76 5.57 6.81
N GLY A 187 19.10 4.88 7.76
CA GLY A 187 18.43 5.49 8.91
C GLY A 187 17.07 6.12 8.60
N HIS A 188 16.59 6.02 7.36
CA HIS A 188 15.23 6.45 7.01
C HIS A 188 14.20 5.42 7.50
N PRO A 189 13.01 5.88 7.94
CA PRO A 189 11.90 4.99 8.23
C PRO A 189 11.51 4.16 7.00
N VAL A 190 11.29 2.84 7.22
CA VAL A 190 10.80 1.90 6.21
C VAL A 190 9.36 1.54 6.55
N ILE A 191 8.47 1.47 5.57
CA ILE A 191 7.09 1.04 5.79
C ILE A 191 6.84 -0.37 5.25
N ALA A 192 5.83 -1.03 5.81
CA ALA A 192 5.08 -2.09 5.16
C ALA A 192 3.66 -1.55 4.93
N SER A 193 3.38 -1.04 3.75
CA SER A 193 2.13 -0.32 3.48
C SER A 193 0.89 -1.16 3.75
N HIS A 194 0.96 -2.50 3.52
CA HIS A 194 -0.14 -3.44 3.67
C HIS A 194 0.36 -4.85 4.08
N SER A 195 0.59 -5.05 5.38
CA SER A 195 1.07 -6.32 5.96
C SER A 195 0.56 -6.50 7.39
N ASN A 196 0.41 -7.76 7.84
CA ASN A 196 -0.06 -8.09 9.17
C ASN A 196 1.03 -8.82 9.99
N ALA A 197 0.70 -9.35 11.18
CA ALA A 197 1.61 -10.09 12.04
C ALA A 197 1.55 -11.60 11.72
N ARG A 198 2.70 -12.20 11.39
CA ARG A 198 2.83 -13.64 11.06
C ARG A 198 2.51 -14.54 12.25
N ALA A 199 2.72 -14.06 13.48
CA ALA A 199 2.38 -14.80 14.69
C ALA A 199 0.86 -14.97 14.89
N VAL A 200 0.03 -14.05 14.37
CA VAL A 200 -1.42 -14.15 14.42
C VAL A 200 -1.95 -14.99 13.24
N SER A 201 -1.42 -14.76 12.04
CA SER A 201 -1.74 -15.55 10.86
C SER A 201 -0.44 -15.94 10.12
N PRO A 202 -0.10 -17.24 10.02
CA PRO A 202 1.19 -17.72 9.52
C PRO A 202 1.32 -17.64 7.99
N HIS A 203 0.86 -16.55 7.41
CA HIS A 203 1.01 -16.26 5.99
C HIS A 203 2.35 -15.55 5.74
N MET A 204 3.05 -15.90 4.65
CA MET A 204 4.38 -15.35 4.36
C MET A 204 4.38 -13.86 4.00
N ARG A 205 3.24 -13.32 3.56
CA ARG A 205 3.05 -11.88 3.35
C ARG A 205 3.02 -11.08 4.66
N ASN A 206 2.77 -11.74 5.77
CA ASN A 206 2.80 -11.15 7.10
C ASN A 206 4.24 -11.10 7.64
N LEU A 207 4.57 -10.07 8.43
CA LEU A 207 5.88 -9.90 9.00
C LEU A 207 6.07 -10.74 10.26
N SER A 208 7.24 -11.36 10.42
CA SER A 208 7.63 -12.01 11.67
C SER A 208 7.87 -10.98 12.78
N ASP A 209 7.89 -11.44 14.05
CA ASP A 209 8.16 -10.57 15.20
C ASP A 209 9.48 -9.81 15.08
N ASP A 210 10.52 -10.49 14.59
CA ASP A 210 11.84 -9.87 14.41
C ASP A 210 11.81 -8.79 13.32
N MET A 211 11.07 -9.03 12.22
CA MET A 211 10.85 -8.06 11.16
C MET A 211 10.06 -6.86 11.67
N ILE A 212 8.98 -7.09 12.44
CA ILE A 212 8.16 -6.03 13.04
C ILE A 212 9.03 -5.16 13.97
N ARG A 213 9.83 -5.78 14.85
CA ARG A 213 10.75 -5.05 15.73
C ARG A 213 11.82 -4.27 14.97
N ALA A 214 12.34 -4.85 13.90
CA ALA A 214 13.35 -4.19 13.07
C ALA A 214 12.77 -2.99 12.31
N LEU A 215 11.58 -3.14 11.71
CA LEU A 215 10.85 -2.05 11.06
C LEU A 215 10.53 -0.93 12.04
N ALA A 216 10.03 -1.25 13.24
CA ALA A 216 9.74 -0.28 14.28
C ALA A 216 11.01 0.51 14.71
N LYS A 217 12.18 -0.14 14.77
CA LYS A 217 13.48 0.53 15.10
C LYS A 217 13.87 1.58 14.05
N THR A 218 13.45 1.46 12.80
CA THR A 218 13.65 2.52 11.79
C THR A 218 12.72 3.71 12.00
N GLY A 219 11.75 3.63 12.89
CA GLY A 219 10.65 4.58 13.02
C GLY A 219 9.51 4.30 12.04
N GLY A 220 9.51 3.14 11.40
CA GLY A 220 8.57 2.72 10.38
C GLY A 220 7.16 2.42 10.87
N VAL A 221 6.27 2.11 9.93
CA VAL A 221 4.85 1.84 10.17
C VAL A 221 4.37 0.68 9.30
N MET A 222 3.54 -0.18 9.88
CA MET A 222 2.82 -1.24 9.18
C MET A 222 1.36 -0.83 8.95
N GLY A 223 0.88 -0.87 7.72
CA GLY A 223 -0.54 -0.75 7.37
C GLY A 223 -1.23 -2.10 7.47
N MET A 224 -2.35 -2.14 8.15
CA MET A 224 -3.12 -3.37 8.36
C MET A 224 -3.85 -3.75 7.07
N ASN A 225 -3.50 -4.91 6.54
CA ASN A 225 -4.07 -5.46 5.30
C ASN A 225 -5.34 -6.27 5.60
N ARG A 226 -6.43 -5.98 4.86
CA ARG A 226 -7.72 -6.64 5.04
C ARG A 226 -7.87 -7.95 4.28
N ALA A 227 -6.89 -8.37 3.47
CA ALA A 227 -6.96 -9.64 2.75
C ALA A 227 -7.22 -10.79 3.72
N ASP A 228 -8.28 -11.55 3.50
CA ASP A 228 -8.84 -12.48 4.47
C ASP A 228 -7.85 -13.59 4.89
N GLY A 229 -7.08 -14.13 3.96
CA GLY A 229 -6.00 -15.10 4.21
C GLY A 229 -4.87 -14.55 5.08
N PHE A 230 -4.64 -13.23 5.08
CA PHE A 230 -3.61 -12.59 5.91
C PHE A 230 -4.09 -12.32 7.33
N ILE A 231 -5.41 -12.26 7.53
CA ILE A 231 -6.02 -12.03 8.85
C ILE A 231 -5.98 -13.30 9.69
N HIS A 232 -6.49 -14.41 9.16
CA HIS A 232 -6.52 -15.65 9.93
C HIS A 232 -6.74 -16.87 9.03
N PRO A 233 -6.12 -18.04 9.32
CA PRO A 233 -6.37 -19.29 8.58
C PRO A 233 -7.80 -19.84 8.78
N ASP A 234 -8.47 -19.52 9.89
CA ASP A 234 -9.87 -19.87 10.12
C ASP A 234 -10.79 -18.81 9.52
N LYS A 235 -11.58 -19.18 8.52
CA LYS A 235 -12.53 -18.30 7.84
C LYS A 235 -13.52 -17.60 8.78
N ALA A 236 -13.88 -18.21 9.90
CA ALA A 236 -14.78 -17.60 10.87
C ALA A 236 -14.19 -16.35 11.55
N LYS A 237 -12.85 -16.21 11.51
CA LYS A 237 -12.08 -15.10 12.06
C LYS A 237 -11.59 -14.10 11.01
N GLN A 238 -11.88 -14.31 9.73
CA GLN A 238 -11.58 -13.39 8.64
C GLN A 238 -12.57 -12.22 8.65
N THR A 239 -12.46 -11.39 9.66
CA THR A 239 -13.39 -10.29 9.97
C THR A 239 -12.61 -9.03 10.36
N VAL A 240 -13.29 -7.89 10.41
CA VAL A 240 -12.68 -6.65 10.89
C VAL A 240 -12.21 -6.75 12.35
N GLU A 241 -12.87 -7.56 13.17
CA GLU A 241 -12.45 -7.87 14.54
C GLU A 241 -11.15 -8.71 14.53
N GLY A 242 -11.02 -9.68 13.60
CA GLY A 242 -9.78 -10.44 13.39
C GLY A 242 -8.64 -9.54 12.93
N LEU A 243 -8.91 -8.54 12.09
CA LEU A 243 -7.91 -7.53 11.71
C LEU A 243 -7.46 -6.71 12.93
N ALA A 244 -8.37 -6.36 13.83
CA ALA A 244 -8.03 -5.67 15.07
C ALA A 244 -7.18 -6.53 16.05
N ASP A 245 -7.24 -7.86 15.96
CA ASP A 245 -6.36 -8.76 16.75
C ASP A 245 -4.89 -8.55 16.38
N HIS A 246 -4.58 -8.26 15.10
CA HIS A 246 -3.24 -7.89 14.67
C HIS A 246 -2.78 -6.57 15.27
N VAL A 247 -3.69 -5.59 15.39
CA VAL A 247 -3.36 -4.30 16.04
C VAL A 247 -3.01 -4.50 17.50
N ASP A 248 -3.81 -5.27 18.24
CA ASP A 248 -3.54 -5.58 19.64
C ASP A 248 -2.17 -6.26 19.78
N TYR A 249 -1.90 -7.26 18.94
CA TYR A 249 -0.62 -7.98 18.94
C TYR A 249 0.58 -7.07 18.66
N ILE A 250 0.52 -6.26 17.61
CA ILE A 250 1.63 -5.38 17.21
C ILE A 250 1.83 -4.26 18.24
N ARG A 251 0.74 -3.70 18.79
CA ARG A 251 0.80 -2.72 19.88
C ARG A 251 1.55 -3.26 21.09
N ASP A 252 1.24 -4.49 21.49
CA ASP A 252 1.90 -5.13 22.64
C ASP A 252 3.37 -5.46 22.33
N LEU A 253 3.73 -5.69 21.08
CA LEU A 253 5.09 -6.04 20.64
C LEU A 253 6.02 -4.83 20.51
N VAL A 254 5.53 -3.71 19.89
CA VAL A 254 6.36 -2.55 19.51
C VAL A 254 5.72 -1.19 19.81
N GLY A 255 4.46 -1.15 20.24
CA GLY A 255 3.73 0.08 20.53
C GLY A 255 2.86 0.56 19.37
N ILE A 256 1.89 1.44 19.71
CA ILE A 256 0.86 1.94 18.79
C ILE A 256 1.43 2.85 17.68
N ASP A 257 2.61 3.41 17.86
CA ASP A 257 3.23 4.37 16.92
C ASP A 257 3.68 3.74 15.59
N HIS A 258 3.61 2.41 15.49
CA HIS A 258 4.08 1.63 14.36
C HIS A 258 2.95 0.95 13.55
N ILE A 259 1.70 1.35 13.77
CA ILE A 259 0.50 0.75 13.16
C ILE A 259 -0.27 1.82 12.38
N GLY A 260 -0.79 1.44 11.22
CA GLY A 260 -1.64 2.31 10.39
C GLY A 260 -2.67 1.53 9.58
N CYS A 261 -3.44 2.23 8.76
CA CYS A 261 -4.36 1.64 7.78
C CYS A 261 -3.62 1.39 6.47
N GLY A 262 -3.79 0.21 5.89
CA GLY A 262 -3.23 -0.19 4.59
C GLY A 262 -4.07 -1.35 4.06
N PHE A 263 -5.35 -1.04 3.74
CA PHE A 263 -6.39 -2.07 3.64
C PHE A 263 -6.30 -2.93 2.39
N ASP A 264 -5.76 -2.37 1.30
CA ASP A 264 -5.63 -3.13 0.06
C ASP A 264 -7.01 -3.60 -0.45
N PHE A 265 -7.93 -2.66 -0.65
CA PHE A 265 -9.29 -2.96 -1.10
C PHE A 265 -9.29 -3.45 -2.55
N GLU A 266 -9.93 -4.60 -2.78
CA GLU A 266 -10.00 -5.30 -4.07
C GLU A 266 -11.44 -5.49 -4.58
N ASP A 267 -12.43 -4.78 -4.00
CA ASP A 267 -13.84 -4.90 -4.40
C ASP A 267 -14.13 -4.48 -5.85
N TYR A 268 -13.15 -3.93 -6.53
CA TYR A 268 -13.14 -3.54 -7.94
C TYR A 268 -12.15 -4.35 -8.80
N VAL A 269 -11.39 -5.28 -8.20
CA VAL A 269 -10.42 -6.10 -8.92
C VAL A 269 -11.09 -7.37 -9.44
N ASP A 270 -10.83 -7.71 -10.71
CA ASP A 270 -11.40 -8.90 -11.32
C ASP A 270 -10.83 -10.18 -10.67
N GLN A 271 -11.69 -11.16 -10.39
CA GLN A 271 -11.32 -12.45 -9.80
C GLN A 271 -10.22 -13.17 -10.60
N ALA A 272 -10.18 -12.99 -11.92
CA ALA A 272 -9.15 -13.58 -12.78
C ALA A 272 -7.75 -12.97 -12.50
N ALA A 273 -7.67 -11.71 -12.11
CA ALA A 273 -6.42 -11.07 -11.72
C ALA A 273 -5.94 -11.56 -10.34
N LEU A 274 -6.86 -11.81 -9.41
CA LEU A 274 -6.56 -12.28 -8.07
C LEU A 274 -6.16 -13.77 -8.02
N SER A 275 -6.83 -14.64 -8.82
CA SER A 275 -6.67 -16.09 -8.74
C SER A 275 -5.37 -16.62 -9.36
N LYS A 276 -4.72 -15.88 -10.26
CA LYS A 276 -3.54 -16.35 -11.02
C LYS A 276 -2.26 -16.50 -10.17
N ASN A 277 -2.22 -15.95 -8.98
CA ASN A 277 -0.98 -15.82 -8.21
C ASN A 277 -1.02 -16.35 -6.77
N GLY A 278 -1.81 -17.37 -6.52
CA GLY A 278 -1.79 -18.07 -5.22
C GLY A 278 -2.52 -17.33 -4.09
N ILE A 279 -3.29 -16.30 -4.41
CA ILE A 279 -4.30 -15.72 -3.51
C ILE A 279 -5.57 -16.60 -3.62
N ASP A 280 -5.35 -17.90 -3.67
CA ASP A 280 -6.32 -18.93 -4.08
C ASP A 280 -7.47 -19.15 -3.11
N ASN A 281 -7.70 -18.29 -2.13
CA ASN A 281 -8.78 -18.50 -1.16
C ASN A 281 -9.46 -17.22 -0.68
N GLU A 282 -9.30 -16.11 -1.37
CA GLU A 282 -10.08 -14.94 -1.01
C GLU A 282 -11.56 -15.19 -1.32
N ASP A 283 -12.40 -15.07 -0.30
CA ASP A 283 -13.83 -15.06 -0.50
C ASP A 283 -14.18 -13.86 -1.38
N PRO A 284 -14.79 -14.06 -2.57
CA PRO A 284 -15.27 -12.94 -3.39
C PRO A 284 -16.15 -11.95 -2.63
N ALA A 285 -16.70 -12.39 -1.49
CA ALA A 285 -17.40 -11.55 -0.56
C ALA A 285 -16.47 -10.65 0.28
N GLY A 286 -15.15 -10.91 0.28
CA GLY A 286 -14.14 -10.17 1.04
C GLY A 286 -14.29 -10.30 2.55
N THR A 287 -13.35 -9.71 3.28
CA THR A 287 -13.33 -9.75 4.75
C THR A 287 -14.60 -9.18 5.35
N LYS A 288 -15.24 -9.96 6.22
CA LYS A 288 -16.50 -9.56 6.86
C LYS A 288 -16.32 -8.27 7.67
N GLY A 289 -17.16 -7.30 7.40
CA GLY A 289 -17.16 -5.99 8.09
C GLY A 289 -16.25 -4.95 7.49
N ILE A 290 -15.37 -5.31 6.53
CA ILE A 290 -14.46 -4.36 5.88
C ILE A 290 -14.17 -4.79 4.41
N LYS A 291 -15.16 -4.74 3.55
CA LYS A 291 -15.09 -5.23 2.17
C LYS A 291 -14.60 -4.19 1.15
N SER A 292 -14.82 -2.93 1.43
CA SER A 292 -14.47 -1.82 0.53
C SER A 292 -14.16 -0.56 1.31
N ALA A 293 -13.62 0.45 0.66
CA ALA A 293 -13.34 1.76 1.25
C ALA A 293 -14.58 2.40 1.91
N ALA A 294 -15.79 2.04 1.48
CA ALA A 294 -17.04 2.49 2.13
C ALA A 294 -17.24 1.97 3.56
N GLN A 295 -16.48 0.97 3.97
CA GLN A 295 -16.51 0.35 5.28
C GLN A 295 -15.20 0.55 6.06
N ALA A 296 -14.27 1.33 5.56
CA ALA A 296 -12.94 1.54 6.17
C ALA A 296 -13.04 2.01 7.63
N HIS A 297 -14.05 2.83 7.96
CA HIS A 297 -14.23 3.34 9.32
C HIS A 297 -14.61 2.25 10.34
N ASN A 298 -15.21 1.13 9.91
CA ASN A 298 -15.58 0.03 10.81
C ASN A 298 -14.34 -0.51 11.58
N PHE A 299 -13.15 -0.42 10.97
CA PHE A 299 -11.90 -0.81 11.64
C PHE A 299 -11.61 0.07 12.86
N LEU A 300 -11.77 1.38 12.73
CA LEU A 300 -11.59 2.31 13.84
C LEU A 300 -12.68 2.15 14.90
N ASP A 301 -13.94 1.88 14.50
CA ASP A 301 -15.04 1.62 15.42
C ASP A 301 -14.77 0.38 16.28
N VAL A 302 -14.17 -0.68 15.70
CA VAL A 302 -13.76 -1.88 16.45
C VAL A 302 -12.64 -1.54 17.44
N LEU A 303 -11.62 -0.77 17.05
CA LEU A 303 -10.56 -0.35 17.96
C LEU A 303 -11.11 0.52 19.10
N GLU A 304 -12.02 1.46 18.81
CA GLU A 304 -12.69 2.26 19.81
C GLU A 304 -13.45 1.37 20.82
N SER A 305 -14.20 0.37 20.33
CA SER A 305 -14.91 -0.58 21.16
C SER A 305 -14.02 -1.43 22.07
N ARG A 306 -12.73 -1.61 21.68
CA ARG A 306 -11.67 -2.28 22.46
C ARG A 306 -11.00 -1.34 23.48
N GLY A 307 -11.43 -0.08 23.55
CA GLY A 307 -10.94 0.89 24.53
C GLY A 307 -9.69 1.67 24.08
N TYR A 308 -9.37 1.69 22.78
CA TYR A 308 -8.34 2.59 22.24
C TYR A 308 -8.77 4.04 22.45
N THR A 309 -7.86 4.86 22.94
CA THR A 309 -8.09 6.29 23.13
C THR A 309 -8.19 7.03 21.81
N GLN A 310 -8.81 8.21 21.83
CA GLN A 310 -8.89 9.07 20.63
C GLN A 310 -7.52 9.36 20.03
N GLU A 311 -6.49 9.55 20.86
CA GLU A 311 -5.12 9.77 20.40
C GLU A 311 -4.55 8.55 19.68
N GLU A 312 -4.76 7.34 20.21
CA GLU A 312 -4.32 6.08 19.57
C GLU A 312 -5.08 5.83 18.26
N LEU A 313 -6.38 6.10 18.21
CA LEU A 313 -7.18 6.01 16.99
C LEU A 313 -6.65 6.97 15.89
N GLU A 314 -6.31 8.20 16.24
CA GLU A 314 -5.74 9.17 15.30
C GLU A 314 -4.33 8.74 14.81
N LYS A 315 -3.52 8.12 15.68
CA LYS A 315 -2.22 7.53 15.30
C LYS A 315 -2.41 6.46 14.24
N VAL A 316 -3.28 5.48 14.48
CA VAL A 316 -3.59 4.40 13.54
C VAL A 316 -4.25 4.93 12.27
N ALA A 317 -5.18 5.87 12.40
CA ALA A 317 -5.92 6.39 11.27
C ALA A 317 -5.02 7.11 10.23
N TYR A 318 -4.05 7.93 10.68
CA TYR A 318 -3.21 8.69 9.74
C TYR A 318 -1.89 9.22 10.33
N LYS A 319 -1.80 9.57 11.63
CA LYS A 319 -0.66 10.31 12.18
C LYS A 319 0.65 9.55 12.06
N ASN A 320 0.62 8.22 12.19
CA ASN A 320 1.82 7.39 12.13
C ASN A 320 2.43 7.41 10.72
N PHE A 321 1.63 7.22 9.66
CA PHE A 321 2.11 7.36 8.29
C PHE A 321 2.54 8.80 7.98
N TYR A 322 1.80 9.80 8.41
CA TYR A 322 2.15 11.21 8.20
C TYR A 322 3.47 11.58 8.89
N ARG A 323 3.77 10.98 10.05
CA ARG A 323 5.07 11.12 10.72
C ARG A 323 6.21 10.60 9.84
N VAL A 324 6.05 9.41 9.23
CA VAL A 324 7.03 8.85 8.30
C VAL A 324 7.19 9.75 7.07
N PHE A 325 6.09 10.15 6.45
CA PHE A 325 6.12 11.02 5.26
C PHE A 325 6.82 12.35 5.54
N LYS A 326 6.59 12.95 6.71
CA LYS A 326 7.26 14.18 7.12
C LYS A 326 8.77 14.03 7.27
N GLN A 327 9.25 12.85 7.65
CA GLN A 327 10.68 12.57 7.81
C GLN A 327 11.38 12.28 6.48
N VAL A 328 10.67 11.70 5.52
CA VAL A 328 11.26 11.15 4.29
C VAL A 328 11.06 12.08 3.09
N LEU A 329 9.86 12.62 2.88
CA LEU A 329 9.55 13.42 1.69
C LEU A 329 10.30 14.76 1.72
N LYS A 330 11.01 15.04 0.65
CA LYS A 330 11.79 16.27 0.44
C LYS A 330 11.02 17.29 -0.39
#